data_7328d24cd8fa47448dd6a232267b65ca
#
_entry.id   7328d24cd8fa47448dd6a232267b65ca
#
_cell.length_a   1.000
_cell.length_b   1.000
_cell.length_c   1.000
_cell.angle_alpha   90.00
_cell.angle_beta   90.00
_cell.angle_gamma   90.00
#
_symmetry.space_group_name_H-M   'P 1'
#
loop_
_entity.id
_entity.type
_entity.pdbx_description
1 polymer ?
#
loop_
_entity_poly.entity_id
_entity_poly.type
_entity_poly.pdbx_seq_one_letter_code
_entity_poly.pdbx_strand_id
1 'polypeptide(L)'
;MTPTIFISAGEASGELYGALLASSLRQHFAPKGQRAELIGMGGPRMAAAGVECVVRSEDMAVMGFTEIVLHLPRIYREFRKLKRAIRARRPTVAVLIDFPEIHFRLAREFHRLGIPVIYFVSPQLWAWKQHRIRLVRRFVQRMLVIFPFEEKFYRERGIEAEFVGHPLADLPPPSVTHEEFARGAAQINQDQWNYGPYSTTGLPAGTRPINGEIHDELDPHKQWIALLPGSRMPEILSNLKGMIDAAALLGNEYEYIIPLAPTLTEKQIAAIQYDLGDRILAGIEHPPRITFVRDARAALFHARASVVASGTATVEAALIGNPFVVVYRVSRLTYAIARRLVKVSYVAMANLIAGKCVVPELIQNDFTATNIVQHLRQLLPEGPARESMKMELGAIRKALHVHPAAGRGNHLGAIETVAAIIIREIEAAYPAAQEAAQP
;
A
#
# COMPACT_ATOMS: atom_id res chain seq x y z
N MET A 1 22.82 -27.11 -2.08
CA MET A 1 22.92 -26.20 -0.90
C MET A 1 21.61 -25.45 -0.73
N THR A 2 21.09 -25.32 0.47
CA THR A 2 19.84 -24.57 0.72
C THR A 2 20.19 -23.09 0.92
N PRO A 3 19.83 -22.18 0.00
CA PRO A 3 20.13 -20.76 0.18
C PRO A 3 19.24 -20.17 1.27
N THR A 4 19.82 -19.31 2.11
CA THR A 4 19.07 -18.51 3.07
C THR A 4 18.85 -17.11 2.49
N ILE A 5 17.61 -16.69 2.35
CA ILE A 5 17.22 -15.39 1.80
C ILE A 5 16.60 -14.55 2.91
N PHE A 6 17.14 -13.36 3.15
CA PHE A 6 16.56 -12.42 4.09
C PHE A 6 15.58 -11.50 3.36
N ILE A 7 14.31 -11.46 3.79
CA ILE A 7 13.27 -10.60 3.22
C ILE A 7 12.71 -9.71 4.33
N SER A 8 12.71 -8.40 4.13
CA SER A 8 12.26 -7.45 5.15
C SER A 8 11.30 -6.41 4.58
N ALA A 9 10.14 -6.28 5.22
CA ALA A 9 9.12 -5.28 4.93
C ALA A 9 8.58 -4.67 6.23
N GLY A 10 8.35 -3.35 6.23
CA GLY A 10 7.90 -2.62 7.43
C GLY A 10 6.50 -2.01 7.30
N GLU A 11 5.91 -1.97 6.10
CA GLU A 11 4.61 -1.38 5.83
C GLU A 11 3.68 -2.38 5.13
N ALA A 12 2.36 -2.14 5.17
CA ALA A 12 1.35 -3.06 4.67
C ALA A 12 1.51 -3.41 3.18
N SER A 13 1.86 -2.44 2.32
CA SER A 13 2.14 -2.67 0.91
C SER A 13 3.42 -3.50 0.72
N GLY A 14 4.48 -3.15 1.43
CA GLY A 14 5.74 -3.91 1.42
C GLY A 14 5.55 -5.34 1.91
N GLU A 15 4.71 -5.56 2.93
CA GLU A 15 4.36 -6.88 3.44
C GLU A 15 3.65 -7.73 2.37
N LEU A 16 2.70 -7.14 1.65
CA LEU A 16 2.03 -7.82 0.53
C LEU A 16 3.05 -8.25 -0.53
N TYR A 17 3.92 -7.33 -0.93
CA TYR A 17 4.95 -7.64 -1.94
C TYR A 17 5.95 -8.69 -1.44
N GLY A 18 6.33 -8.62 -0.17
CA GLY A 18 7.19 -9.62 0.47
C GLY A 18 6.56 -11.01 0.51
N ALA A 19 5.25 -11.10 0.77
CA ALA A 19 4.51 -12.37 0.76
C ALA A 19 4.40 -12.96 -0.65
N LEU A 20 4.08 -12.13 -1.65
CA LEU A 20 4.03 -12.56 -3.06
C LEU A 20 5.41 -13.04 -3.52
N LEU A 21 6.47 -12.30 -3.20
CA LEU A 21 7.85 -12.67 -3.52
C LEU A 21 8.27 -13.98 -2.84
N ALA A 22 7.96 -14.15 -1.56
CA ALA A 22 8.23 -15.40 -0.83
C ALA A 22 7.56 -16.61 -1.49
N SER A 23 6.29 -16.45 -1.90
CA SER A 23 5.55 -17.50 -2.62
C SER A 23 6.19 -17.84 -3.97
N SER A 24 6.57 -16.83 -4.76
CA SER A 24 7.24 -17.01 -6.06
C SER A 24 8.59 -17.70 -5.92
N LEU A 25 9.41 -17.28 -4.96
CA LEU A 25 10.70 -17.94 -4.67
C LEU A 25 10.53 -19.41 -4.27
N ARG A 26 9.56 -19.73 -3.40
CA ARG A 26 9.26 -21.11 -3.01
C ARG A 26 8.82 -21.96 -4.19
N GLN A 27 7.97 -21.42 -5.06
CA GLN A 27 7.54 -22.10 -6.30
C GLN A 27 8.73 -22.40 -7.24
N HIS A 28 9.70 -21.50 -7.31
CA HIS A 28 10.90 -21.71 -8.15
C HIS A 28 11.80 -22.82 -7.63
N PHE A 29 12.01 -22.92 -6.31
CA PHE A 29 12.90 -23.92 -5.71
C PHE A 29 12.26 -25.31 -5.56
N ALA A 30 10.92 -25.40 -5.43
CA ALA A 30 10.21 -26.65 -5.19
C ALA A 30 10.41 -27.71 -6.30
N PRO A 31 10.32 -27.43 -7.62
CA PRO A 31 10.49 -28.41 -8.68
C PRO A 31 11.91 -28.99 -8.75
N LYS A 32 12.90 -28.24 -8.26
CA LYS A 32 14.31 -28.68 -8.22
C LYS A 32 14.63 -29.55 -6.99
N GLY A 33 13.63 -29.91 -6.17
CA GLY A 33 13.84 -30.61 -4.90
C GLY A 33 14.64 -29.78 -3.88
N GLN A 34 14.85 -28.49 -4.15
CA GLN A 34 15.56 -27.55 -3.30
C GLN A 34 14.60 -26.78 -2.44
N ARG A 35 15.05 -26.35 -1.26
CA ARG A 35 14.29 -25.44 -0.39
C ARG A 35 15.13 -24.20 -0.14
N ALA A 36 14.53 -23.03 -0.30
CA ALA A 36 15.12 -21.79 0.20
C ALA A 36 14.64 -21.56 1.64
N GLU A 37 15.54 -21.21 2.54
CA GLU A 37 15.20 -20.74 3.87
C GLU A 37 14.90 -19.25 3.78
N LEU A 38 13.66 -18.83 4.10
CA LEU A 38 13.22 -17.45 4.07
C LEU A 38 13.12 -16.92 5.50
N ILE A 39 13.91 -15.92 5.84
CA ILE A 39 13.93 -15.29 7.17
C ILE A 39 13.82 -13.78 7.04
N GLY A 40 13.33 -13.09 8.08
CA GLY A 40 13.38 -11.64 8.04
C GLY A 40 12.45 -10.91 8.99
N MET A 41 11.92 -9.80 8.51
CA MET A 41 10.93 -8.97 9.20
C MET A 41 9.70 -8.82 8.32
N GLY A 42 8.53 -9.08 8.87
CA GLY A 42 7.26 -8.97 8.16
C GLY A 42 6.07 -9.17 9.08
N GLY A 43 4.89 -9.23 8.51
CA GLY A 43 3.64 -9.47 9.21
C GLY A 43 3.02 -10.84 8.90
N PRO A 44 1.71 -11.00 9.20
CA PRO A 44 1.01 -12.28 9.06
C PRO A 44 1.03 -12.86 7.64
N ARG A 45 0.95 -12.01 6.60
CA ARG A 45 0.97 -12.45 5.19
C ARG A 45 2.29 -13.07 4.80
N MET A 46 3.41 -12.44 5.19
CA MET A 46 4.75 -12.99 4.93
C MET A 46 4.97 -14.28 5.72
N ALA A 47 4.50 -14.35 6.97
CA ALA A 47 4.55 -15.58 7.77
C ALA A 47 3.75 -16.72 7.12
N ALA A 48 2.53 -16.45 6.64
CA ALA A 48 1.70 -17.40 5.91
C ALA A 48 2.35 -17.87 4.59
N ALA A 49 3.12 -16.99 3.92
CA ALA A 49 3.91 -17.33 2.74
C ALA A 49 5.19 -18.11 3.07
N GLY A 50 5.45 -18.40 4.35
CA GLY A 50 6.56 -19.26 4.82
C GLY A 50 7.86 -18.52 5.10
N VAL A 51 7.80 -17.21 5.38
CA VAL A 51 8.93 -16.45 5.92
C VAL A 51 8.99 -16.62 7.44
N GLU A 52 10.14 -17.04 7.98
CA GLU A 52 10.40 -16.97 9.42
C GLU A 52 10.55 -15.51 9.84
N CYS A 53 9.47 -14.92 10.34
CA CYS A 53 9.47 -13.54 10.81
C CYS A 53 10.13 -13.45 12.19
N VAL A 54 11.44 -13.21 12.21
CA VAL A 54 12.25 -13.01 13.45
C VAL A 54 11.74 -11.82 14.25
N VAL A 55 11.26 -10.80 13.56
CA VAL A 55 10.62 -9.60 14.13
C VAL A 55 9.36 -9.29 13.35
N ARG A 56 8.29 -8.93 14.05
CA ARG A 56 7.05 -8.47 13.41
C ARG A 56 7.20 -7.02 12.96
N SER A 57 6.68 -6.71 11.77
CA SER A 57 6.66 -5.33 11.24
C SER A 57 5.94 -4.36 12.18
N GLU A 58 4.87 -4.80 12.83
CA GLU A 58 4.09 -4.04 13.82
C GLU A 58 4.94 -3.58 15.03
N ASP A 59 5.95 -4.36 15.41
CA ASP A 59 6.86 -4.05 16.51
C ASP A 59 7.86 -2.94 16.17
N MET A 60 8.05 -2.67 14.87
CA MET A 60 8.98 -1.68 14.33
C MET A 60 8.29 -0.46 13.73
N ALA A 61 7.02 -0.59 13.35
CA ALA A 61 6.21 0.48 12.78
C ALA A 61 5.60 1.34 13.90
N VAL A 62 6.34 2.31 14.41
CA VAL A 62 5.83 3.31 15.36
C VAL A 62 5.57 4.61 14.61
N MET A 63 4.37 5.15 14.76
CA MET A 63 3.93 6.37 14.09
C MET A 63 3.63 7.49 15.07
N GLY A 64 4.21 8.66 14.76
CA GLY A 64 4.07 9.86 15.57
C GLY A 64 5.38 10.27 16.22
N PHE A 65 5.72 11.56 16.14
CA PHE A 65 6.99 12.08 16.67
C PHE A 65 7.14 11.85 18.18
N THR A 66 6.04 11.95 18.92
CA THR A 66 5.97 11.72 20.37
C THR A 66 6.01 10.24 20.74
N GLU A 67 5.37 9.38 19.94
CA GLU A 67 5.35 7.93 20.15
C GLU A 67 6.71 7.29 19.84
N ILE A 68 7.45 7.80 18.86
CA ILE A 68 8.79 7.31 18.52
C ILE A 68 9.70 7.36 19.75
N VAL A 69 9.68 8.45 20.52
CA VAL A 69 10.55 8.61 21.69
C VAL A 69 10.25 7.58 22.78
N LEU A 70 8.97 7.31 23.03
CA LEU A 70 8.52 6.33 24.03
C LEU A 70 8.84 4.88 23.62
N HIS A 71 8.86 4.58 22.33
CA HIS A 71 9.08 3.22 21.83
C HIS A 71 10.51 2.94 21.35
N LEU A 72 11.43 3.91 21.42
CA LEU A 72 12.83 3.74 21.05
C LEU A 72 13.51 2.51 21.68
N PRO A 73 13.33 2.19 22.99
CA PRO A 73 13.95 1.00 23.58
C PRO A 73 13.45 -0.31 22.96
N ARG A 74 12.14 -0.38 22.65
CA ARG A 74 11.52 -1.53 21.96
C ARG A 74 12.08 -1.69 20.55
N ILE A 75 12.06 -0.63 19.77
CA ILE A 75 12.60 -0.62 18.39
C ILE A 75 14.07 -1.06 18.39
N TYR A 76 14.86 -0.54 19.33
CA TYR A 76 16.27 -0.90 19.44
C TYR A 76 16.47 -2.38 19.81
N ARG A 77 15.66 -2.92 20.71
CA ARG A 77 15.70 -4.34 21.09
C ARG A 77 15.37 -5.23 19.89
N GLU A 78 14.30 -4.93 19.16
CA GLU A 78 13.89 -5.70 17.98
C GLU A 78 14.91 -5.56 16.84
N PHE A 79 15.48 -4.40 16.62
CA PHE A 79 16.58 -4.21 15.69
C PHE A 79 17.82 -5.04 16.06
N ARG A 80 18.13 -5.18 17.36
CA ARG A 80 19.22 -6.08 17.81
C ARG A 80 18.89 -7.55 17.55
N LYS A 81 17.62 -7.98 17.67
CA LYS A 81 17.23 -9.35 17.29
C LYS A 81 17.50 -9.61 15.82
N LEU A 82 17.08 -8.71 14.92
CA LEU A 82 17.36 -8.82 13.49
C LEU A 82 18.86 -8.96 13.23
N LYS A 83 19.67 -8.10 13.82
CA LYS A 83 21.13 -8.17 13.65
C LYS A 83 21.74 -9.48 14.15
N ARG A 84 21.25 -10.03 15.26
CA ARG A 84 21.69 -11.35 15.77
C ARG A 84 21.33 -12.46 14.79
N ALA A 85 20.09 -12.48 14.28
CA ALA A 85 19.64 -13.47 13.31
C ALA A 85 20.46 -13.39 12.01
N ILE A 86 20.69 -12.19 11.47
CA ILE A 86 21.52 -11.95 10.28
C ILE A 86 22.94 -12.53 10.47
N ARG A 87 23.55 -12.26 11.62
CA ARG A 87 24.91 -12.77 11.92
C ARG A 87 24.98 -14.26 12.12
N ALA A 88 23.93 -14.85 12.73
CA ALA A 88 23.88 -16.31 12.98
C ALA A 88 23.57 -17.10 11.71
N ARG A 89 22.61 -16.64 10.91
CA ARG A 89 22.13 -17.35 9.71
C ARG A 89 22.92 -17.05 8.44
N ARG A 90 23.67 -15.95 8.41
CA ARG A 90 24.49 -15.52 7.26
C ARG A 90 23.75 -15.66 5.93
N PRO A 91 22.64 -14.92 5.69
CA PRO A 91 21.88 -15.08 4.47
C PRO A 91 22.73 -14.83 3.22
N THR A 92 22.43 -15.56 2.15
CA THR A 92 23.11 -15.46 0.85
C THR A 92 22.84 -14.12 0.18
N VAL A 93 21.62 -13.61 0.35
CA VAL A 93 21.16 -12.34 -0.21
C VAL A 93 20.13 -11.70 0.74
N ALA A 94 20.09 -10.38 0.76
CA ALA A 94 19.10 -9.61 1.51
C ALA A 94 18.22 -8.81 0.56
N VAL A 95 16.90 -8.94 0.70
CA VAL A 95 15.87 -8.17 0.00
C VAL A 95 15.19 -7.22 0.98
N LEU A 96 15.36 -5.93 0.75
CA LEU A 96 14.82 -4.86 1.59
C LEU A 96 13.70 -4.15 0.81
N ILE A 97 12.47 -4.20 1.34
CA ILE A 97 11.28 -3.68 0.65
C ILE A 97 10.83 -2.39 1.31
N ASP A 98 10.97 -1.23 0.62
CA ASP A 98 10.63 0.10 1.15
C ASP A 98 11.26 0.37 2.54
N PHE A 99 10.56 1.03 3.47
CA PHE A 99 10.88 1.24 4.90
C PHE A 99 12.31 1.76 5.18
N PRO A 100 12.69 2.92 4.64
CA PRO A 100 14.08 3.40 4.58
C PRO A 100 14.75 3.67 5.93
N GLU A 101 13.99 4.02 6.97
CA GLU A 101 14.54 4.36 8.29
C GLU A 101 15.29 3.18 8.93
N ILE A 102 14.78 1.99 8.76
CA ILE A 102 15.38 0.75 9.29
C ILE A 102 16.26 0.09 8.23
N HIS A 103 15.80 0.04 6.98
CA HIS A 103 16.45 -0.72 5.93
C HIS A 103 17.84 -0.17 5.57
N PHE A 104 18.08 1.14 5.56
CA PHE A 104 19.44 1.67 5.37
C PHE A 104 20.40 1.28 6.51
N ARG A 105 19.90 1.10 7.74
CA ARG A 105 20.71 0.61 8.85
C ARG A 105 21.02 -0.88 8.71
N LEU A 106 20.05 -1.69 8.23
CA LEU A 106 20.27 -3.10 7.92
C LEU A 106 21.20 -3.26 6.72
N ALA A 107 21.04 -2.47 5.65
CA ALA A 107 21.92 -2.49 4.49
C ALA A 107 23.40 -2.25 4.87
N ARG A 108 23.66 -1.34 5.83
CA ARG A 108 25.03 -1.16 6.38
C ARG A 108 25.54 -2.43 7.08
N GLU A 109 24.68 -3.15 7.80
CA GLU A 109 25.08 -4.39 8.49
C GLU A 109 25.37 -5.50 7.48
N PHE A 110 24.51 -5.68 6.48
CA PHE A 110 24.74 -6.64 5.38
C PHE A 110 26.02 -6.37 4.61
N HIS A 111 26.27 -5.11 4.28
CA HIS A 111 27.51 -4.69 3.62
C HIS A 111 28.76 -5.04 4.44
N ARG A 112 28.73 -4.87 5.78
CA ARG A 112 29.85 -5.28 6.66
C ARG A 112 30.10 -6.78 6.69
N LEU A 113 29.07 -7.57 6.41
CA LEU A 113 29.13 -9.01 6.37
C LEU A 113 29.41 -9.57 4.97
N GLY A 114 29.58 -8.70 3.95
CA GLY A 114 29.76 -9.09 2.57
C GLY A 114 28.51 -9.68 1.91
N ILE A 115 27.32 -9.42 2.48
CA ILE A 115 26.05 -9.96 1.98
C ILE A 115 25.46 -8.94 0.99
N PRO A 116 25.13 -9.35 -0.26
CA PRO A 116 24.54 -8.49 -1.27
C PRO A 116 23.14 -8.02 -0.87
N VAL A 117 22.85 -6.74 -1.14
CA VAL A 117 21.57 -6.10 -0.83
C VAL A 117 20.84 -5.75 -2.12
N ILE A 118 19.67 -6.33 -2.28
CA ILE A 118 18.67 -5.94 -3.28
C ILE A 118 17.66 -5.04 -2.58
N TYR A 119 17.51 -3.80 -3.04
CA TYR A 119 16.48 -2.89 -2.52
C TYR A 119 15.31 -2.88 -3.49
N PHE A 120 14.20 -3.46 -3.08
CA PHE A 120 12.97 -3.53 -3.84
C PHE A 120 11.95 -2.53 -3.32
N VAL A 121 11.30 -1.79 -4.19
CA VAL A 121 10.47 -0.61 -3.89
C VAL A 121 11.33 0.53 -3.31
N SER A 122 11.78 1.38 -4.19
CA SER A 122 12.62 2.53 -3.86
C SER A 122 11.97 3.42 -2.80
N PRO A 123 12.71 3.88 -1.80
CA PRO A 123 12.23 4.99 -0.97
C PRO A 123 12.02 6.22 -1.86
N GLN A 124 11.04 7.04 -1.52
CA GLN A 124 10.69 8.26 -2.28
C GLN A 124 11.77 9.35 -2.21
N LEU A 125 13.03 8.99 -2.52
CA LEU A 125 14.17 9.92 -2.50
C LEU A 125 14.06 11.00 -3.59
N TRP A 126 13.29 10.74 -4.63
CA TRP A 126 12.95 11.69 -5.67
C TRP A 126 12.09 12.86 -5.15
N ALA A 127 11.27 12.62 -4.12
CA ALA A 127 10.42 13.64 -3.52
C ALA A 127 11.11 14.40 -2.37
N TRP A 128 11.88 13.70 -1.53
CA TRP A 128 12.51 14.29 -0.34
C TRP A 128 13.74 13.49 0.12
N LYS A 129 14.55 14.05 1.04
CA LYS A 129 15.76 13.41 1.59
C LYS A 129 16.75 12.86 0.54
N GLN A 130 16.90 13.58 -0.58
CA GLN A 130 17.80 13.18 -1.69
C GLN A 130 19.25 12.90 -1.26
N HIS A 131 19.71 13.48 -0.14
CA HIS A 131 21.04 13.19 0.40
C HIS A 131 21.27 11.71 0.73
N ARG A 132 20.19 10.90 0.91
CA ARG A 132 20.28 9.45 1.16
C ARG A 132 20.72 8.64 -0.07
N ILE A 133 20.78 9.23 -1.25
CA ILE A 133 21.33 8.62 -2.46
C ILE A 133 22.72 8.03 -2.23
N ARG A 134 23.57 8.71 -1.40
CA ARG A 134 24.88 8.20 -1.02
C ARG A 134 24.82 6.87 -0.25
N LEU A 135 23.72 6.59 0.49
CA LEU A 135 23.54 5.32 1.18
C LEU A 135 23.20 4.20 0.21
N VAL A 136 22.33 4.51 -0.79
CA VAL A 136 22.02 3.60 -1.89
C VAL A 136 23.31 3.22 -2.62
N ARG A 137 24.08 4.21 -3.11
CA ARG A 137 25.35 3.97 -3.84
C ARG A 137 26.33 3.12 -3.06
N ARG A 138 26.36 3.25 -1.72
CA ARG A 138 27.34 2.58 -0.87
C ARG A 138 26.92 1.18 -0.43
N PHE A 139 25.62 0.94 -0.21
CA PHE A 139 25.15 -0.25 0.50
C PHE A 139 24.17 -1.11 -0.29
N VAL A 140 23.67 -0.64 -1.43
CA VAL A 140 22.70 -1.36 -2.26
C VAL A 140 23.39 -1.83 -3.54
N GLN A 141 23.34 -3.13 -3.81
CA GLN A 141 23.92 -3.73 -5.01
C GLN A 141 22.95 -3.64 -6.21
N ARG A 142 21.67 -3.89 -5.97
CA ARG A 142 20.61 -3.77 -6.97
C ARG A 142 19.49 -2.89 -6.42
N MET A 143 19.11 -1.87 -7.18
CA MET A 143 17.96 -1.03 -6.89
C MET A 143 16.84 -1.39 -7.87
N LEU A 144 15.78 -2.03 -7.37
CA LEU A 144 14.61 -2.43 -8.16
C LEU A 144 13.45 -1.48 -7.87
N VAL A 145 13.03 -0.75 -8.88
CA VAL A 145 12.05 0.33 -8.77
C VAL A 145 10.72 -0.08 -9.40
N ILE A 146 9.61 0.45 -8.86
CA ILE A 146 8.25 0.10 -9.29
C ILE A 146 7.56 1.22 -10.10
N PHE A 147 8.23 2.37 -10.25
CA PHE A 147 7.76 3.47 -11.07
C PHE A 147 8.76 3.80 -12.18
N PRO A 148 8.32 3.96 -13.45
CA PRO A 148 9.24 4.16 -14.58
C PRO A 148 10.13 5.40 -14.45
N PHE A 149 9.63 6.47 -13.84
CA PHE A 149 10.39 7.72 -13.67
C PHE A 149 11.56 7.59 -12.68
N GLU A 150 11.54 6.57 -11.80
CA GLU A 150 12.59 6.35 -10.81
C GLU A 150 13.89 5.88 -11.44
N GLU A 151 13.85 5.10 -12.54
CA GLU A 151 15.08 4.75 -13.29
C GLU A 151 15.84 5.98 -13.74
N LYS A 152 15.13 6.95 -14.36
CA LYS A 152 15.72 8.21 -14.81
C LYS A 152 16.31 8.96 -13.62
N PHE A 153 15.58 9.06 -12.52
CA PHE A 153 16.03 9.73 -11.30
C PHE A 153 17.34 9.17 -10.77
N TYR A 154 17.48 7.83 -10.71
CA TYR A 154 18.69 7.15 -10.22
C TYR A 154 19.83 7.23 -11.24
N ARG A 155 19.56 7.04 -12.52
CA ARG A 155 20.54 7.12 -13.63
C ARG A 155 21.21 8.49 -13.69
N GLU A 156 20.45 9.58 -13.56
CA GLU A 156 20.97 10.96 -13.49
C GLU A 156 21.92 11.18 -12.31
N ARG A 157 21.89 10.28 -11.32
CA ARG A 157 22.73 10.33 -10.11
C ARG A 157 23.81 9.25 -10.10
N GLY A 158 24.07 8.61 -11.23
CA GLY A 158 25.10 7.59 -11.39
C GLY A 158 24.83 6.31 -10.60
N ILE A 159 23.55 5.93 -10.44
CA ILE A 159 23.12 4.66 -9.85
C ILE A 159 22.29 3.92 -10.87
N GLU A 160 22.64 2.67 -11.12
CA GLU A 160 21.79 1.77 -11.90
C GLU A 160 20.57 1.36 -11.06
N ALA A 161 19.40 1.59 -11.61
CA ALA A 161 18.13 1.11 -11.08
C ALA A 161 17.36 0.45 -12.23
N GLU A 162 16.70 -0.64 -11.91
CA GLU A 162 15.93 -1.44 -12.88
C GLU A 162 14.44 -1.32 -12.56
N PHE A 163 13.65 -0.89 -13.55
CA PHE A 163 12.20 -0.87 -13.45
C PHE A 163 11.67 -2.30 -13.64
N VAL A 164 11.10 -2.86 -12.60
CA VAL A 164 10.60 -4.25 -12.56
C VAL A 164 9.07 -4.35 -12.71
N GLY A 165 8.40 -3.23 -12.97
CA GLY A 165 6.94 -3.16 -12.95
C GLY A 165 6.39 -2.93 -11.54
N HIS A 166 5.09 -2.65 -11.48
CA HIS A 166 4.42 -2.43 -10.21
C HIS A 166 3.64 -3.70 -9.79
N PRO A 167 3.90 -4.31 -8.62
CA PRO A 167 3.27 -5.57 -8.23
C PRO A 167 1.74 -5.57 -8.25
N LEU A 168 1.11 -4.44 -7.96
CA LEU A 168 -0.35 -4.33 -8.01
C LEU A 168 -0.91 -4.34 -9.44
N ALA A 169 -0.07 -4.04 -10.45
CA ALA A 169 -0.50 -4.06 -11.86
C ALA A 169 -0.76 -5.50 -12.36
N ASP A 170 -0.03 -6.45 -11.81
CA ASP A 170 -0.14 -7.87 -12.18
C ASP A 170 -1.26 -8.60 -11.43
N LEU A 171 -1.86 -7.98 -10.43
CA LEU A 171 -2.97 -8.59 -9.72
C LEU A 171 -4.20 -8.68 -10.63
N PRO A 172 -4.88 -9.84 -10.69
CA PRO A 172 -6.10 -9.98 -11.46
C PRO A 172 -7.17 -8.99 -10.98
N PRO A 173 -8.11 -8.58 -11.84
CA PRO A 173 -9.26 -7.80 -11.39
C PRO A 173 -10.03 -8.59 -10.33
N PRO A 174 -10.75 -7.91 -9.42
CA PRO A 174 -11.65 -8.59 -8.49
C PRO A 174 -12.63 -9.50 -9.23
N SER A 175 -12.76 -10.74 -8.77
CA SER A 175 -13.63 -11.75 -9.40
C SER A 175 -15.04 -11.76 -8.82
N VAL A 176 -15.26 -11.08 -7.69
CA VAL A 176 -16.57 -10.96 -7.04
C VAL A 176 -17.50 -10.10 -7.89
N THR A 177 -18.71 -10.58 -8.14
CA THR A 177 -19.73 -9.80 -8.85
C THR A 177 -20.27 -8.65 -8.00
N HIS A 178 -20.97 -7.72 -8.62
CA HIS A 178 -21.56 -6.57 -7.94
C HIS A 178 -22.54 -6.99 -6.83
N GLU A 179 -23.42 -7.97 -7.14
CA GLU A 179 -24.39 -8.50 -6.19
C GLU A 179 -23.73 -9.32 -5.07
N GLU A 180 -22.69 -10.10 -5.38
CA GLU A 180 -21.92 -10.82 -4.36
C GLU A 180 -21.19 -9.87 -3.42
N PHE A 181 -20.62 -8.80 -3.96
CA PHE A 181 -19.95 -7.78 -3.16
C PHE A 181 -20.96 -7.05 -2.25
N ALA A 182 -22.14 -6.70 -2.77
CA ALA A 182 -23.20 -6.08 -1.98
C ALA A 182 -23.65 -6.96 -0.81
N ARG A 183 -23.87 -8.26 -1.04
CA ARG A 183 -24.22 -9.25 -0.01
C ARG A 183 -23.07 -9.51 0.98
N GLY A 184 -21.83 -9.53 0.49
CA GLY A 184 -20.65 -9.73 1.32
C GLY A 184 -20.42 -8.58 2.31
N ALA A 185 -20.85 -7.38 1.99
CA ALA A 185 -20.78 -6.24 2.90
C ALA A 185 -21.62 -6.46 4.17
N ALA A 186 -22.83 -7.02 4.03
CA ALA A 186 -23.70 -7.37 5.15
C ALA A 186 -23.04 -8.33 6.14
N GLN A 187 -22.37 -9.35 5.63
CA GLN A 187 -21.74 -10.39 6.44
C GLN A 187 -20.58 -9.83 7.29
N ILE A 188 -19.79 -8.94 6.71
CA ILE A 188 -18.68 -8.27 7.42
C ILE A 188 -19.21 -7.41 8.56
N ASN A 189 -20.27 -6.67 8.33
CA ASN A 189 -20.83 -5.77 9.33
C ASN A 189 -21.50 -6.55 10.47
N GLN A 190 -22.19 -7.66 10.18
CA GLN A 190 -22.78 -8.53 11.20
C GLN A 190 -21.74 -9.18 12.10
N ASP A 191 -20.65 -9.69 11.55
CA ASP A 191 -19.56 -10.30 12.33
C ASP A 191 -18.88 -9.29 13.26
N GLN A 192 -18.78 -8.03 12.89
CA GLN A 192 -18.20 -6.97 13.73
C GLN A 192 -19.07 -6.57 14.91
N TRP A 193 -20.40 -6.67 14.80
CA TRP A 193 -21.32 -6.35 15.88
C TRP A 193 -21.49 -7.50 16.91
N ASN A 194 -21.14 -8.73 16.53
CA ASN A 194 -21.33 -9.93 17.35
C ASN A 194 -20.13 -10.27 18.27
N TYR A 195 -19.04 -9.49 18.28
CA TYR A 195 -17.87 -9.82 19.09
C TYR A 195 -18.03 -9.38 20.57
N GLY A 196 -18.47 -10.37 21.37
CA GLY A 196 -18.22 -10.54 22.80
C GLY A 196 -18.93 -9.61 23.79
N PRO A 197 -18.99 -10.04 25.07
CA PRO A 197 -19.72 -9.33 26.12
C PRO A 197 -19.08 -8.02 26.60
N TYR A 198 -17.92 -7.63 26.07
CA TYR A 198 -17.24 -6.38 26.44
C TYR A 198 -16.97 -5.56 25.20
N SER A 199 -17.83 -4.57 24.97
CA SER A 199 -17.51 -3.44 24.11
C SER A 199 -16.23 -2.77 24.65
N THR A 200 -15.16 -2.80 23.87
CA THR A 200 -13.91 -2.09 24.20
C THR A 200 -14.06 -0.57 24.22
N THR A 201 -15.23 -0.06 23.85
CA THR A 201 -15.63 1.35 23.86
C THR A 201 -16.37 1.76 25.16
N GLY A 202 -16.64 0.82 26.08
CA GLY A 202 -17.46 1.06 27.27
C GLY A 202 -18.96 1.10 26.98
N LEU A 203 -19.39 0.89 25.74
CA LEU A 203 -20.80 0.76 25.37
C LEU A 203 -21.28 -0.67 25.57
N PRO A 204 -22.54 -0.91 25.96
CA PRO A 204 -23.10 -2.25 26.07
C PRO A 204 -22.98 -3.02 24.75
N ALA A 205 -22.69 -4.34 24.84
CA ALA A 205 -22.66 -5.21 23.67
C ALA A 205 -23.98 -5.10 22.89
N GLY A 206 -23.91 -4.87 21.58
CA GLY A 206 -25.08 -4.68 20.72
C GLY A 206 -25.59 -3.25 20.61
N THR A 207 -24.93 -2.26 21.21
CA THR A 207 -25.29 -0.86 21.00
C THR A 207 -24.84 -0.42 19.61
N ARG A 208 -25.78 -0.30 18.67
CA ARG A 208 -25.55 0.37 17.39
C ARG A 208 -25.35 1.86 17.63
N PRO A 209 -24.55 2.58 16.78
CA PRO A 209 -24.61 4.03 16.76
C PRO A 209 -26.07 4.47 16.60
N ILE A 210 -26.47 5.46 17.37
CA ILE A 210 -27.87 5.76 17.68
C ILE A 210 -28.72 6.17 16.46
N ASN A 211 -28.12 6.48 15.33
CA ASN A 211 -28.81 7.13 14.21
C ASN A 211 -28.91 6.34 12.91
N GLY A 212 -28.97 5.06 12.88
CA GLY A 212 -29.47 4.29 11.70
C GLY A 212 -28.78 4.51 10.32
N GLU A 213 -27.72 5.25 10.25
CA GLU A 213 -27.12 5.79 9.03
C GLU A 213 -25.89 5.02 8.57
N ILE A 214 -25.37 4.13 9.41
CA ILE A 214 -24.39 3.12 9.02
C ILE A 214 -25.20 1.87 8.67
N HIS A 215 -25.16 1.52 7.40
CA HIS A 215 -25.91 0.39 6.87
C HIS A 215 -25.06 -0.86 6.78
N ASP A 216 -25.68 -2.00 7.05
CA ASP A 216 -25.04 -3.31 6.97
C ASP A 216 -25.02 -3.86 5.54
N GLU A 217 -25.91 -3.36 4.67
CA GLU A 217 -26.10 -3.85 3.31
C GLU A 217 -25.98 -2.73 2.29
N LEU A 218 -25.43 -3.06 1.13
CA LEU A 218 -25.41 -2.20 -0.05
C LEU A 218 -26.63 -2.53 -0.94
N ASP A 219 -27.25 -1.50 -1.49
CA ASP A 219 -28.29 -1.66 -2.51
C ASP A 219 -27.62 -1.89 -3.88
N PRO A 220 -27.74 -3.09 -4.48
CA PRO A 220 -27.11 -3.40 -5.76
C PRO A 220 -27.69 -2.62 -6.94
N HIS A 221 -28.83 -1.94 -6.76
CA HIS A 221 -29.46 -1.12 -7.79
C HIS A 221 -29.01 0.34 -7.77
N LYS A 222 -28.26 0.74 -6.74
CA LYS A 222 -27.69 2.09 -6.63
C LYS A 222 -26.26 2.15 -7.15
N GLN A 223 -25.85 3.33 -7.58
CA GLN A 223 -24.46 3.61 -7.86
C GLN A 223 -23.71 3.90 -6.56
N TRP A 224 -22.53 3.32 -6.41
CA TRP A 224 -21.69 3.47 -5.23
C TRP A 224 -20.56 4.44 -5.46
N ILE A 225 -20.20 5.18 -4.43
CA ILE A 225 -19.02 6.06 -4.39
C ILE A 225 -18.11 5.54 -3.29
N ALA A 226 -16.86 5.20 -3.64
CA ALA A 226 -15.90 4.72 -2.65
C ALA A 226 -15.16 5.91 -2.00
N LEU A 227 -15.12 5.92 -0.67
CA LEU A 227 -14.43 6.90 0.14
C LEU A 227 -13.25 6.22 0.84
N LEU A 228 -12.02 6.51 0.44
CA LEU A 228 -10.80 5.92 0.99
C LEU A 228 -10.04 6.96 1.82
N PRO A 229 -10.36 7.12 3.13
CA PRO A 229 -9.82 8.19 3.95
C PRO A 229 -8.34 7.99 4.34
N GLY A 230 -7.78 6.82 4.09
CA GLY A 230 -6.42 6.43 4.42
C GLY A 230 -6.35 5.08 5.13
N SER A 231 -5.13 4.63 5.41
CA SER A 231 -4.87 3.34 6.08
C SER A 231 -4.47 3.49 7.55
N ARG A 232 -4.31 4.70 8.04
CA ARG A 232 -3.79 5.03 9.37
C ARG A 232 -4.76 5.93 10.12
N MET A 233 -4.93 5.72 11.43
CA MET A 233 -5.86 6.51 12.25
C MET A 233 -5.72 8.03 12.06
N PRO A 234 -4.51 8.65 12.10
CA PRO A 234 -4.39 10.10 11.90
C PRO A 234 -4.85 10.57 10.52
N GLU A 235 -4.64 9.76 9.47
CA GLU A 235 -5.11 10.06 8.11
C GLU A 235 -6.64 9.99 8.04
N ILE A 236 -7.21 8.90 8.58
CA ILE A 236 -8.66 8.68 8.62
C ILE A 236 -9.35 9.84 9.33
N LEU A 237 -8.92 10.16 10.54
CA LEU A 237 -9.50 11.26 11.33
C LEU A 237 -9.36 12.63 10.65
N SER A 238 -8.30 12.84 9.86
CA SER A 238 -8.09 14.09 9.15
C SER A 238 -8.95 14.23 7.89
N ASN A 239 -9.27 13.09 7.23
CA ASN A 239 -9.90 13.09 5.91
C ASN A 239 -11.39 12.74 5.97
N LEU A 240 -11.80 11.85 6.89
CA LEU A 240 -13.13 11.26 6.93
C LEU A 240 -14.25 12.31 6.95
N LYS A 241 -14.17 13.29 7.87
CA LYS A 241 -15.21 14.32 7.96
C LYS A 241 -15.42 15.05 6.63
N GLY A 242 -14.35 15.50 5.97
CA GLY A 242 -14.48 16.23 4.70
C GLY A 242 -15.06 15.38 3.57
N MET A 243 -14.79 14.06 3.57
CA MET A 243 -15.39 13.13 2.62
C MET A 243 -16.89 12.91 2.90
N ILE A 244 -17.29 12.80 4.18
CA ILE A 244 -18.69 12.65 4.58
C ILE A 244 -19.49 13.93 4.32
N ASP A 245 -18.93 15.10 4.60
CA ASP A 245 -19.56 16.38 4.26
C ASP A 245 -19.81 16.47 2.75
N ALA A 246 -18.90 15.95 1.91
CA ALA A 246 -19.10 15.90 0.46
C ALA A 246 -20.18 14.88 0.07
N ALA A 247 -20.22 13.72 0.74
CA ALA A 247 -21.26 12.72 0.52
C ALA A 247 -22.66 13.26 0.85
N ALA A 248 -22.80 13.96 1.97
CA ALA A 248 -24.05 14.62 2.36
C ALA A 248 -24.48 15.69 1.34
N LEU A 249 -23.55 16.48 0.83
CA LEU A 249 -23.82 17.51 -0.17
C LEU A 249 -24.17 16.93 -1.54
N LEU A 250 -23.67 15.75 -1.88
CA LEU A 250 -23.97 15.05 -3.13
C LEU A 250 -25.35 14.37 -3.08
N GLY A 251 -25.75 13.87 -1.90
CA GLY A 251 -27.11 13.37 -1.62
C GLY A 251 -27.24 11.85 -1.62
N ASN A 252 -28.47 11.37 -1.37
CA ASN A 252 -28.80 9.97 -1.13
C ASN A 252 -29.22 9.19 -2.40
N GLU A 253 -29.02 9.77 -3.58
CA GLU A 253 -29.13 9.03 -4.84
C GLU A 253 -27.99 8.00 -5.02
N TYR A 254 -26.89 8.21 -4.30
CA TYR A 254 -25.74 7.31 -4.23
C TYR A 254 -25.66 6.62 -2.87
N GLU A 255 -24.95 5.51 -2.81
CA GLU A 255 -24.47 4.91 -1.57
C GLU A 255 -22.95 5.06 -1.46
N TYR A 256 -22.45 5.18 -0.24
CA TYR A 256 -21.04 5.46 0.02
C TYR A 256 -20.37 4.29 0.72
N ILE A 257 -19.26 3.83 0.16
CA ILE A 257 -18.52 2.68 0.65
C ILE A 257 -17.22 3.16 1.27
N ILE A 258 -16.96 2.76 2.52
CA ILE A 258 -15.70 3.05 3.21
C ILE A 258 -14.94 1.75 3.42
N PRO A 259 -13.90 1.47 2.61
CA PRO A 259 -13.04 0.33 2.85
C PRO A 259 -12.18 0.52 4.09
N LEU A 260 -12.24 -0.45 5.00
CA LEU A 260 -11.41 -0.50 6.20
C LEU A 260 -10.06 -1.15 5.87
N ALA A 261 -8.98 -0.45 6.21
CA ALA A 261 -7.64 -0.98 5.97
C ALA A 261 -7.37 -2.24 6.85
N PRO A 262 -6.77 -3.29 6.30
CA PRO A 262 -6.50 -4.53 7.04
C PRO A 262 -5.50 -4.37 8.19
N THR A 263 -4.83 -3.23 8.27
CA THR A 263 -3.92 -2.85 9.37
C THR A 263 -4.63 -2.29 10.60
N LEU A 264 -5.92 -1.99 10.49
CA LEU A 264 -6.70 -1.47 11.60
C LEU A 264 -7.09 -2.58 12.57
N THR A 265 -6.88 -2.33 13.86
CA THR A 265 -7.36 -3.22 14.93
C THR A 265 -8.87 -3.03 15.12
N GLU A 266 -9.55 -4.04 15.69
CA GLU A 266 -10.98 -3.98 16.02
C GLU A 266 -11.33 -2.74 16.86
N LYS A 267 -10.47 -2.38 17.83
CA LYS A 267 -10.63 -1.18 18.65
C LYS A 267 -10.59 0.11 17.81
N GLN A 268 -9.71 0.17 16.81
CA GLN A 268 -9.62 1.33 15.92
C GLN A 268 -10.83 1.40 14.99
N ILE A 269 -11.30 0.28 14.50
CA ILE A 269 -12.51 0.19 13.67
C ILE A 269 -13.73 0.68 14.46
N ALA A 270 -13.92 0.18 15.68
CA ALA A 270 -15.00 0.62 16.55
C ALA A 270 -14.93 2.14 16.85
N ALA A 271 -13.72 2.68 17.05
CA ALA A 271 -13.54 4.12 17.26
C ALA A 271 -13.90 4.95 16.01
N ILE A 272 -13.58 4.45 14.80
CA ILE A 272 -13.97 5.11 13.54
C ILE A 272 -15.50 5.11 13.38
N GLN A 273 -16.15 3.98 13.63
CA GLN A 273 -17.61 3.85 13.55
C GLN A 273 -18.32 4.75 14.55
N TYR A 274 -17.82 4.79 15.77
CA TYR A 274 -18.35 5.68 16.82
C TYR A 274 -18.18 7.17 16.44
N ASP A 275 -16.99 7.59 16.02
CA ASP A 275 -16.72 8.98 15.61
C ASP A 275 -17.57 9.39 14.39
N LEU A 276 -17.78 8.46 13.46
CA LEU A 276 -18.65 8.68 12.30
C LEU A 276 -20.10 8.89 12.75
N GLY A 277 -20.69 7.99 13.53
CA GLY A 277 -22.08 8.06 13.95
C GLY A 277 -22.35 9.27 14.86
N ASP A 278 -21.64 9.34 16.00
CA ASP A 278 -21.96 10.31 17.06
C ASP A 278 -21.47 11.74 16.80
N ARG A 279 -20.40 11.91 16.03
CA ARG A 279 -19.78 13.24 15.86
C ARG A 279 -19.92 13.82 14.46
N ILE A 280 -19.88 12.97 13.44
CA ILE A 280 -19.90 13.45 12.06
C ILE A 280 -21.34 13.45 11.53
N LEU A 281 -22.03 12.31 11.59
CA LEU A 281 -23.38 12.16 11.03
C LEU A 281 -24.46 12.86 11.87
N ALA A 282 -24.33 12.87 13.19
CA ALA A 282 -25.28 13.52 14.10
C ALA A 282 -25.50 15.02 13.83
N GLY A 283 -24.55 15.68 13.15
CA GLY A 283 -24.65 17.09 12.77
C GLY A 283 -25.21 17.33 11.36
N ILE A 284 -25.60 16.27 10.63
CA ILE A 284 -26.06 16.35 9.24
C ILE A 284 -27.58 16.12 9.20
N GLU A 285 -28.34 17.05 8.64
CA GLU A 285 -29.81 16.96 8.55
C GLU A 285 -30.28 15.78 7.68
N HIS A 286 -29.59 15.54 6.57
CA HIS A 286 -29.85 14.41 5.66
C HIS A 286 -28.57 13.61 5.49
N PRO A 287 -28.29 12.67 6.42
CA PRO A 287 -27.06 11.93 6.40
C PRO A 287 -26.96 10.95 5.22
N PRO A 288 -25.77 10.80 4.64
CA PRO A 288 -25.55 9.87 3.54
C PRO A 288 -25.60 8.43 4.02
N ARG A 289 -26.09 7.53 3.16
CA ARG A 289 -26.08 6.09 3.43
C ARG A 289 -24.66 5.52 3.25
N ILE A 290 -24.06 5.07 4.36
CA ILE A 290 -22.67 4.63 4.43
C ILE A 290 -22.58 3.15 4.80
N THR A 291 -21.71 2.42 4.11
CA THR A 291 -21.44 1.01 4.39
C THR A 291 -19.93 0.79 4.48
N PHE A 292 -19.48 0.13 5.55
CA PHE A 292 -18.09 -0.31 5.68
C PHE A 292 -17.87 -1.63 4.98
N VAL A 293 -16.69 -1.77 4.31
CA VAL A 293 -16.29 -3.00 3.63
C VAL A 293 -14.82 -3.31 3.92
N ARG A 294 -14.37 -4.55 3.68
CA ARG A 294 -12.97 -4.93 3.91
C ARG A 294 -12.11 -4.97 2.66
N ASP A 295 -12.71 -5.13 1.50
CA ASP A 295 -11.99 -5.22 0.24
C ASP A 295 -12.00 -3.87 -0.49
N ALA A 296 -10.90 -3.12 -0.36
CA ALA A 296 -10.72 -1.83 -1.01
C ALA A 296 -10.65 -1.96 -2.55
N ARG A 297 -10.08 -3.06 -3.08
CA ARG A 297 -9.98 -3.28 -4.52
C ARG A 297 -11.34 -3.55 -5.14
N ALA A 298 -12.14 -4.40 -4.51
CA ALA A 298 -13.51 -4.66 -4.95
C ALA A 298 -14.38 -3.40 -4.81
N ALA A 299 -14.23 -2.63 -3.72
CA ALA A 299 -14.90 -1.35 -3.56
C ALA A 299 -14.58 -0.36 -4.71
N LEU A 300 -13.30 -0.20 -5.06
CA LEU A 300 -12.87 0.63 -6.18
C LEU A 300 -13.37 0.08 -7.53
N PHE A 301 -13.40 -1.24 -7.69
CA PHE A 301 -13.82 -1.89 -8.94
C PHE A 301 -15.31 -1.69 -9.21
N HIS A 302 -16.14 -1.80 -8.18
CA HIS A 302 -17.60 -1.69 -8.30
C HIS A 302 -18.14 -0.26 -8.12
N ALA A 303 -17.35 0.65 -7.55
CA ALA A 303 -17.75 2.04 -7.37
C ALA A 303 -17.79 2.80 -8.70
N ARG A 304 -18.76 3.67 -8.83
CA ARG A 304 -18.89 4.59 -9.98
C ARG A 304 -17.74 5.58 -10.06
N ALA A 305 -17.36 6.15 -8.91
CA ALA A 305 -16.22 7.02 -8.74
C ALA A 305 -15.71 6.91 -7.31
N SER A 306 -14.56 7.51 -7.01
CA SER A 306 -14.02 7.47 -5.65
C SER A 306 -13.37 8.79 -5.21
N VAL A 307 -13.30 8.98 -3.88
CA VAL A 307 -12.50 10.01 -3.22
C VAL A 307 -11.41 9.30 -2.44
N VAL A 308 -10.16 9.54 -2.80
CA VAL A 308 -9.03 8.75 -2.34
C VAL A 308 -8.01 9.63 -1.62
N ALA A 309 -7.67 9.30 -0.38
CA ALA A 309 -6.54 9.95 0.29
C ALA A 309 -5.23 9.61 -0.42
N SER A 310 -4.33 10.60 -0.51
CA SER A 310 -3.04 10.40 -1.17
C SER A 310 -2.23 9.28 -0.52
N GLY A 311 -1.70 8.38 -1.34
CA GLY A 311 -0.93 7.20 -0.93
C GLY A 311 -1.02 6.07 -1.95
N THR A 312 -0.69 4.85 -1.55
CA THR A 312 -0.74 3.65 -2.41
C THR A 312 -2.14 3.40 -3.01
N ALA A 313 -3.20 3.79 -2.30
CA ALA A 313 -4.58 3.66 -2.77
C ALA A 313 -4.84 4.43 -4.08
N THR A 314 -4.11 5.53 -4.35
CA THR A 314 -4.23 6.26 -5.62
C THR A 314 -3.66 5.46 -6.80
N VAL A 315 -2.65 4.63 -6.57
CA VAL A 315 -2.13 3.69 -7.58
C VAL A 315 -3.13 2.55 -7.82
N GLU A 316 -3.74 2.02 -6.75
CA GLU A 316 -4.78 0.99 -6.87
C GLU A 316 -5.98 1.50 -7.68
N ALA A 317 -6.50 2.69 -7.36
CA ALA A 317 -7.60 3.30 -8.09
C ALA A 317 -7.26 3.50 -9.58
N ALA A 318 -6.03 3.95 -9.86
CA ALA A 318 -5.54 4.13 -11.24
C ALA A 318 -5.43 2.79 -11.98
N LEU A 319 -4.91 1.74 -11.34
CA LEU A 319 -4.75 0.41 -11.94
C LEU A 319 -6.10 -0.27 -12.21
N ILE A 320 -7.08 -0.06 -11.35
CA ILE A 320 -8.45 -0.54 -11.54
C ILE A 320 -9.15 0.25 -12.66
N GLY A 321 -8.74 1.51 -12.88
CA GLY A 321 -9.35 2.41 -13.85
C GLY A 321 -10.60 3.10 -13.30
N ASN A 322 -10.76 3.15 -11.97
CA ASN A 322 -11.86 3.87 -11.33
C ASN A 322 -11.59 5.38 -11.39
N PRO A 323 -12.48 6.22 -11.92
CA PRO A 323 -12.34 7.67 -11.87
C PRO A 323 -12.36 8.20 -10.43
N PHE A 324 -11.41 9.07 -10.07
CA PHE A 324 -11.29 9.50 -8.68
C PHE A 324 -10.77 10.93 -8.50
N VAL A 325 -11.03 11.44 -7.31
CA VAL A 325 -10.51 12.72 -6.80
C VAL A 325 -9.55 12.42 -5.65
N VAL A 326 -8.37 13.01 -5.66
CA VAL A 326 -7.39 12.86 -4.58
C VAL A 326 -7.59 13.94 -3.55
N VAL A 327 -7.61 13.54 -2.28
CA VAL A 327 -7.64 14.46 -1.14
C VAL A 327 -6.45 14.22 -0.23
N TYR A 328 -5.95 15.29 0.39
CA TYR A 328 -4.88 15.17 1.36
C TYR A 328 -4.89 16.29 2.37
N ARG A 329 -4.96 15.94 3.64
CA ARG A 329 -4.88 16.89 4.75
C ARG A 329 -3.92 16.41 5.81
N VAL A 330 -2.99 17.27 6.20
CA VAL A 330 -2.07 17.06 7.32
C VAL A 330 -2.10 18.31 8.23
N SER A 331 -1.47 18.22 9.39
CA SER A 331 -1.38 19.37 10.28
C SER A 331 -0.74 20.58 9.57
N ARG A 332 -1.15 21.79 9.92
CA ARG A 332 -0.62 23.03 9.33
C ARG A 332 0.91 23.11 9.42
N LEU A 333 1.48 22.68 10.53
CA LEU A 333 2.94 22.63 10.72
C LEU A 333 3.61 21.62 9.78
N THR A 334 3.07 20.41 9.69
CA THR A 334 3.57 19.37 8.78
C THR A 334 3.52 19.85 7.33
N TYR A 335 2.43 20.50 6.93
CA TYR A 335 2.28 21.05 5.59
C TYR A 335 3.29 22.16 5.29
N ALA A 336 3.49 23.09 6.22
CA ALA A 336 4.44 24.18 6.06
C ALA A 336 5.89 23.67 5.88
N ILE A 337 6.25 22.60 6.60
CA ILE A 337 7.53 21.93 6.46
C ILE A 337 7.60 21.15 5.13
N ALA A 338 6.57 20.34 4.83
CA ALA A 338 6.53 19.52 3.62
C ALA A 338 6.63 20.38 2.35
N ARG A 339 5.90 21.50 2.27
CA ARG A 339 5.94 22.43 1.13
C ARG A 339 7.33 22.99 0.82
N ARG A 340 8.21 23.08 1.84
CA ARG A 340 9.60 23.55 1.64
C ARG A 340 10.57 22.43 1.26
N LEU A 341 10.26 21.19 1.64
CA LEU A 341 11.17 20.05 1.47
C LEU A 341 10.83 19.19 0.26
N VAL A 342 9.55 19.13 -0.11
CA VAL A 342 9.04 18.30 -1.22
C VAL A 342 9.24 19.05 -2.53
N LYS A 343 9.91 18.40 -3.48
CA LYS A 343 10.32 18.98 -4.79
C LYS A 343 9.58 18.33 -5.96
N VAL A 344 8.31 18.01 -5.79
CA VAL A 344 7.50 17.40 -6.84
C VAL A 344 6.35 18.29 -7.24
N SER A 345 5.93 18.18 -8.50
CA SER A 345 4.84 18.99 -9.06
C SER A 345 3.46 18.48 -8.65
N TYR A 346 3.36 17.20 -8.27
CA TYR A 346 2.10 16.51 -7.91
C TYR A 346 2.27 15.71 -6.64
N VAL A 347 1.16 15.48 -5.93
CA VAL A 347 1.11 14.67 -4.70
C VAL A 347 0.55 13.27 -5.00
N ALA A 348 -0.40 13.17 -5.93
CA ALA A 348 -0.94 11.89 -6.36
C ALA A 348 0.03 11.12 -7.24
N MET A 349 0.25 9.84 -6.92
CA MET A 349 1.12 8.98 -7.72
C MET A 349 0.66 8.85 -9.16
N ALA A 350 -0.65 8.85 -9.42
CA ALA A 350 -1.21 8.83 -10.78
C ALA A 350 -0.70 10.01 -11.62
N ASN A 351 -0.71 11.23 -11.07
CA ASN A 351 -0.23 12.44 -11.76
C ASN A 351 1.30 12.43 -11.94
N LEU A 352 2.03 11.94 -10.93
CA LEU A 352 3.48 11.78 -11.01
C LEU A 352 3.91 10.79 -12.11
N ILE A 353 3.22 9.65 -12.20
CA ILE A 353 3.48 8.63 -13.24
C ILE A 353 3.16 9.19 -14.63
N ALA A 354 2.03 9.90 -14.75
CA ALA A 354 1.62 10.51 -16.01
C ALA A 354 2.44 11.74 -16.41
N GLY A 355 3.15 12.38 -15.46
CA GLY A 355 3.85 13.65 -15.67
C GLY A 355 2.92 14.85 -15.92
N LYS A 356 1.62 14.70 -15.71
CA LYS A 356 0.56 15.71 -15.90
C LYS A 356 -0.59 15.51 -14.91
N CYS A 357 -1.46 16.52 -14.80
CA CYS A 357 -2.67 16.41 -13.97
C CYS A 357 -3.71 15.54 -14.70
N VAL A 358 -3.84 14.31 -14.28
CA VAL A 358 -4.85 13.33 -14.74
C VAL A 358 -6.04 13.28 -13.78
N VAL A 359 -5.75 13.35 -12.48
CA VAL A 359 -6.75 13.33 -11.42
C VAL A 359 -6.68 14.63 -10.62
N PRO A 360 -7.81 15.21 -10.20
CA PRO A 360 -7.83 16.41 -9.35
C PRO A 360 -7.16 16.13 -8.02
N GLU A 361 -6.34 17.07 -7.53
CA GLU A 361 -5.69 17.02 -6.22
C GLU A 361 -6.24 18.14 -5.33
N LEU A 362 -7.01 17.79 -4.34
CA LEU A 362 -7.57 18.72 -3.35
C LEU A 362 -6.75 18.64 -2.06
N ILE A 363 -5.82 19.59 -1.90
CA ILE A 363 -4.82 19.56 -0.83
C ILE A 363 -5.10 20.66 0.18
N GLN A 364 -5.14 20.33 1.45
CA GLN A 364 -5.29 21.29 2.56
C GLN A 364 -6.54 22.15 2.44
N ASN A 365 -6.41 23.42 2.00
CA ASN A 365 -7.51 24.38 1.90
C ASN A 365 -8.45 24.08 0.73
N ASP A 366 -7.95 23.43 -0.32
CA ASP A 366 -8.76 23.04 -1.48
C ASP A 366 -9.59 21.78 -1.18
N PHE A 367 -9.24 21.04 -0.12
CA PHE A 367 -10.00 19.90 0.36
C PHE A 367 -11.27 20.39 1.09
N THR A 368 -12.27 20.73 0.33
CA THR A 368 -13.62 21.13 0.79
C THR A 368 -14.68 20.20 0.19
N ALA A 369 -15.81 20.04 0.88
CA ALA A 369 -16.93 19.26 0.38
C ALA A 369 -17.41 19.78 -1.00
N THR A 370 -17.50 21.09 -1.18
CA THR A 370 -17.92 21.73 -2.43
C THR A 370 -16.99 21.37 -3.59
N ASN A 371 -15.66 21.42 -3.39
CA ASN A 371 -14.70 21.10 -4.44
C ASN A 371 -14.75 19.62 -4.80
N ILE A 372 -14.87 18.72 -3.81
CA ILE A 372 -15.04 17.28 -4.07
C ILE A 372 -16.28 17.04 -4.93
N VAL A 373 -17.43 17.60 -4.53
CA VAL A 373 -18.70 17.43 -5.26
C VAL A 373 -18.61 18.01 -6.67
N GLN A 374 -17.97 19.17 -6.83
CA GLN A 374 -17.77 19.78 -8.16
C GLN A 374 -17.04 18.82 -9.12
N HIS A 375 -15.98 18.17 -8.66
CA HIS A 375 -15.24 17.19 -9.48
C HIS A 375 -16.01 15.88 -9.66
N LEU A 376 -16.66 15.35 -8.62
CA LEU A 376 -17.45 14.15 -8.73
C LEU A 376 -18.61 14.29 -9.72
N ARG A 377 -19.30 15.44 -9.73
CA ARG A 377 -20.38 15.71 -10.70
C ARG A 377 -19.94 15.67 -12.16
N GLN A 378 -18.66 15.85 -12.44
CA GLN A 378 -18.10 15.66 -13.80
C GLN A 378 -17.75 14.22 -14.10
N LEU A 379 -17.50 13.39 -13.08
CA LEU A 379 -17.04 12.00 -13.20
C LEU A 379 -18.18 10.99 -13.08
N LEU A 380 -19.30 11.33 -12.43
CA LEU A 380 -20.42 10.43 -12.18
C LEU A 380 -21.25 10.16 -13.43
N PRO A 381 -21.66 11.15 -14.26
CA PRO A 381 -22.36 10.87 -15.49
C PRO A 381 -21.43 10.25 -16.55
N GLU A 382 -22.01 9.56 -17.52
CA GLU A 382 -21.27 9.26 -18.74
C GLU A 382 -20.96 10.56 -19.49
N GLY A 383 -19.75 10.68 -20.04
CA GLY A 383 -19.38 11.88 -20.75
C GLY A 383 -17.87 12.08 -20.89
N PRO A 384 -17.44 13.15 -21.59
CA PRO A 384 -16.06 13.34 -21.99
C PRO A 384 -15.06 13.40 -20.82
N ALA A 385 -15.42 14.01 -19.71
CA ALA A 385 -14.53 14.14 -18.54
C ALA A 385 -14.21 12.76 -17.92
N ARG A 386 -15.24 11.92 -17.77
CA ARG A 386 -15.09 10.55 -17.28
C ARG A 386 -14.25 9.71 -18.24
N GLU A 387 -14.60 9.70 -19.50
CA GLU A 387 -13.91 8.87 -20.51
C GLU A 387 -12.46 9.31 -20.71
N SER A 388 -12.19 10.61 -20.71
CA SER A 388 -10.82 11.13 -20.73
C SER A 388 -10.00 10.64 -19.54
N MET A 389 -10.54 10.70 -18.31
CA MET A 389 -9.85 10.19 -17.13
C MET A 389 -9.61 8.69 -17.23
N LYS A 390 -10.60 7.88 -17.61
CA LYS A 390 -10.45 6.42 -17.79
C LYS A 390 -9.36 6.07 -18.80
N MET A 391 -9.29 6.80 -19.90
CA MET A 391 -8.26 6.62 -20.92
C MET A 391 -6.86 6.90 -20.36
N GLU A 392 -6.69 7.98 -19.61
CA GLU A 392 -5.42 8.34 -18.97
C GLU A 392 -5.02 7.33 -17.88
N LEU A 393 -5.97 6.85 -17.06
CA LEU A 393 -5.73 5.79 -16.09
C LEU A 393 -5.32 4.48 -16.79
N GLY A 394 -5.91 4.18 -17.94
CA GLY A 394 -5.49 3.07 -18.79
C GLY A 394 -4.04 3.21 -19.31
N ALA A 395 -3.60 4.41 -19.63
CA ALA A 395 -2.21 4.68 -20.02
C ALA A 395 -1.25 4.50 -18.83
N ILE A 396 -1.63 4.97 -17.63
CA ILE A 396 -0.87 4.74 -16.39
C ILE A 396 -0.74 3.24 -16.10
N ARG A 397 -1.84 2.48 -16.21
CA ARG A 397 -1.83 1.03 -16.03
C ARG A 397 -0.83 0.36 -16.99
N LYS A 398 -0.83 0.72 -18.25
CA LYS A 398 0.15 0.20 -19.23
C LYS A 398 1.58 0.56 -18.84
N ALA A 399 1.85 1.79 -18.42
CA ALA A 399 3.18 2.23 -18.02
C ALA A 399 3.72 1.50 -16.77
N LEU A 400 2.86 0.95 -15.92
CA LEU A 400 3.24 0.22 -14.71
C LEU A 400 3.51 -1.27 -14.94
N HIS A 401 3.19 -1.81 -16.12
CA HIS A 401 3.63 -3.15 -16.53
C HIS A 401 5.02 -3.10 -17.16
N VAL A 402 5.81 -4.15 -16.94
CA VAL A 402 7.06 -4.34 -17.67
C VAL A 402 6.73 -4.68 -19.12
N HIS A 403 7.21 -3.89 -20.05
CA HIS A 403 7.17 -4.25 -21.46
C HIS A 403 8.37 -5.14 -21.77
N PRO A 404 8.17 -6.38 -22.28
CA PRO A 404 9.32 -7.21 -22.68
C PRO A 404 10.10 -6.47 -23.74
N ALA A 405 11.41 -6.37 -23.54
CA ALA A 405 12.30 -5.99 -24.64
C ALA A 405 12.05 -6.97 -25.80
N ALA A 406 11.89 -6.42 -27.01
CA ALA A 406 11.58 -7.21 -28.19
C ALA A 406 12.51 -8.43 -28.30
N GLY A 407 11.95 -9.65 -28.23
CA GLY A 407 12.67 -10.91 -28.39
C GLY A 407 12.76 -11.82 -27.14
N ARG A 408 12.28 -11.44 -25.96
CA ARG A 408 12.21 -12.36 -24.81
C ARG A 408 10.75 -12.82 -24.60
N GLY A 409 10.46 -14.04 -25.02
CA GLY A 409 9.18 -14.68 -24.79
C GLY A 409 8.91 -14.90 -23.28
N ASN A 410 7.67 -14.77 -22.91
CA ASN A 410 6.99 -14.77 -21.62
C ASN A 410 7.04 -13.45 -20.85
N HIS A 411 5.85 -12.88 -20.65
CA HIS A 411 5.61 -11.79 -19.73
C HIS A 411 5.79 -12.30 -18.29
N LEU A 412 6.95 -12.02 -17.69
CA LEU A 412 7.09 -12.15 -16.24
C LEU A 412 6.45 -10.91 -15.59
N GLY A 413 5.63 -11.11 -14.58
CA GLY A 413 5.14 -10.05 -13.74
C GLY A 413 6.27 -9.40 -12.91
N ALA A 414 5.94 -8.31 -12.21
CA ALA A 414 6.90 -7.60 -11.38
C ALA A 414 7.56 -8.51 -10.32
N ILE A 415 6.77 -9.32 -9.65
CA ILE A 415 7.25 -10.23 -8.59
C ILE A 415 8.12 -11.34 -9.17
N GLU A 416 7.74 -11.94 -10.29
CA GLU A 416 8.52 -12.97 -10.98
C GLU A 416 9.86 -12.40 -11.50
N THR A 417 9.85 -11.15 -11.99
CA THR A 417 11.06 -10.44 -12.40
C THR A 417 12.01 -10.25 -11.22
N VAL A 418 11.51 -9.79 -10.08
CA VAL A 418 12.30 -9.65 -8.85
C VAL A 418 12.83 -11.00 -8.37
N ALA A 419 12.01 -12.05 -8.38
CA ALA A 419 12.44 -13.40 -8.00
C ALA A 419 13.55 -13.91 -8.91
N ALA A 420 13.43 -13.72 -10.23
CA ALA A 420 14.46 -14.11 -11.20
C ALA A 420 15.79 -13.37 -10.99
N ILE A 421 15.75 -12.08 -10.61
CA ILE A 421 16.95 -11.30 -10.27
C ILE A 421 17.61 -11.86 -9.01
N ILE A 422 16.82 -12.14 -7.96
CA ILE A 422 17.34 -12.72 -6.71
C ILE A 422 18.00 -14.07 -6.96
N ILE A 423 17.38 -14.93 -7.78
CA ILE A 423 17.92 -16.26 -8.11
C ILE A 423 19.25 -16.13 -8.84
N ARG A 424 19.35 -15.22 -9.82
CA ARG A 424 20.62 -14.94 -10.51
C ARG A 424 21.72 -14.47 -9.56
N GLU A 425 21.41 -13.62 -8.59
CA GLU A 425 22.39 -13.18 -7.59
C GLU A 425 22.82 -14.33 -6.68
N ILE A 426 21.91 -15.25 -6.33
CA ILE A 426 22.26 -16.46 -5.56
C ILE A 426 23.16 -17.39 -6.39
N GLU A 427 22.82 -17.64 -7.66
CA GLU A 427 23.61 -18.48 -8.57
C GLU A 427 25.00 -17.89 -8.81
N ALA A 428 25.11 -16.58 -8.95
CA ALA A 428 26.40 -15.90 -9.10
C ALA A 428 27.28 -15.97 -7.84
N ALA A 429 26.67 -16.06 -6.65
CA ALA A 429 27.39 -16.23 -5.39
C ALA A 429 27.93 -17.67 -5.18
N TYR A 430 27.41 -18.66 -5.93
CA TYR A 430 27.79 -20.08 -5.82
C TYR A 430 28.08 -20.70 -7.20
N PRO A 431 29.12 -20.27 -7.92
CA PRO A 431 29.42 -20.78 -9.28
C PRO A 431 29.80 -22.27 -9.33
N ALA A 432 30.29 -22.82 -8.24
CA ALA A 432 30.80 -24.22 -8.21
C ALA A 432 29.74 -25.33 -8.13
N ALA A 433 28.44 -25.02 -8.01
CA ALA A 433 27.40 -26.04 -7.93
C ALA A 433 26.90 -26.51 -9.32
N GLN A 434 27.23 -25.81 -10.40
CA GLN A 434 26.80 -26.15 -11.76
C GLN A 434 27.76 -27.11 -12.49
N GLU A 435 29.05 -27.12 -12.16
CA GLU A 435 30.02 -28.04 -12.80
C GLU A 435 29.90 -29.50 -12.31
N ALA A 436 29.31 -29.74 -11.14
CA ALA A 436 29.10 -31.09 -10.60
C ALA A 436 27.80 -31.78 -11.08
N ALA A 437 26.97 -31.11 -11.88
CA ALA A 437 25.67 -31.61 -12.35
C ALA A 437 25.63 -31.85 -13.87
N GLN A 438 26.76 -31.80 -14.57
CA GLN A 438 26.85 -32.31 -15.95
C GLN A 438 27.35 -33.74 -15.91
N PRO A 439 26.56 -34.69 -16.46
CA PRO A 439 26.93 -36.12 -16.50
C PRO A 439 28.11 -36.42 -17.43
#